data_b79b379f3d5e3e07aaab816a483a0663
#
_entry.id   b79b379f3d5e3e07aaab816a483a0663
#
_cell.length_a   1.000
_cell.length_b   1.000
_cell.length_c   1.000
_cell.angle_alpha   90.00
_cell.angle_beta   90.00
_cell.angle_gamma   90.00
#
_symmetry.space_group_name_H-M   'P 1'
#
loop_
_entity.id
_entity.type
_entity.pdbx_description
1 polymer ?
#
loop_
_entity_poly.entity_id
_entity_poly.type
_entity_poly.pdbx_seq_one_letter_code
_entity_poly.pdbx_strand_id
1 'polypeptide(L)'
;MDAHKKIVICSTLDTKGEETLYLKAQLEERGAQVSIIDIGLKRTARSFPVQFTQDQVAESAGSSFASVENILSRFEASKIMMEGLLSITQKLCREGNLDGMMSLGGSGGTTIASYAMQNLPLGIPKIIVGTMASGNTVPYVQGQDILLINSVADIQSINFLTEYILGQAAAVMCAMIDGPKIARHKKKAIGITGFGVT
;
A
#
# COMPACT_ATOMS: atom_id res chain seq x y z
N MET A 1 26.86 4.22 7.61
CA MET A 1 26.02 3.29 6.82
C MET A 1 24.66 3.97 6.68
N ASP A 2 24.32 4.43 5.50
CA ASP A 2 23.00 4.96 5.26
C ASP A 2 22.00 3.82 5.47
N ALA A 3 21.06 4.01 6.41
CA ALA A 3 20.04 3.03 6.67
C ALA A 3 19.17 2.92 5.42
N HIS A 4 19.05 1.72 4.84
CA HIS A 4 18.19 1.49 3.69
C HIS A 4 16.74 1.85 4.04
N LYS A 5 16.08 2.57 3.13
CA LYS A 5 14.64 2.86 3.23
C LYS A 5 13.85 1.55 3.17
N LYS A 6 13.11 1.23 4.20
CA LYS A 6 12.30 0.01 4.28
C LYS A 6 10.90 0.29 3.75
N ILE A 7 10.63 -0.16 2.54
CA ILE A 7 9.37 0.09 1.86
C ILE A 7 8.57 -1.21 1.74
N VAL A 8 7.30 -1.15 2.09
CA VAL A 8 6.35 -2.25 1.91
C VAL A 8 5.49 -1.97 0.68
N ILE A 9 5.41 -2.93 -0.25
CA ILE A 9 4.42 -2.95 -1.32
C ILE A 9 3.36 -3.98 -0.97
N CYS A 10 2.11 -3.58 -0.85
CA CYS A 10 0.98 -4.50 -0.76
C CYS A 10 0.21 -4.49 -2.08
N SER A 11 0.01 -5.66 -2.67
CA SER A 11 -0.62 -5.79 -3.98
C SER A 11 -1.37 -7.10 -4.15
N THR A 12 -2.37 -7.09 -5.02
CA THR A 12 -3.11 -8.29 -5.43
C THR A 12 -2.29 -9.02 -6.50
N LEU A 13 -1.38 -9.90 -6.08
CA LEU A 13 -0.42 -10.55 -6.98
C LEU A 13 -1.05 -11.55 -7.95
N ASP A 14 -2.30 -11.93 -7.70
CA ASP A 14 -3.13 -12.70 -8.63
C ASP A 14 -3.41 -11.94 -9.95
N THR A 15 -3.28 -10.62 -9.95
CA THR A 15 -3.56 -9.77 -11.11
C THR A 15 -2.48 -8.73 -11.40
N LYS A 16 -1.57 -8.47 -10.47
CA LYS A 16 -0.61 -7.35 -10.53
C LYS A 16 0.83 -7.79 -10.20
N GLY A 17 1.16 -9.05 -10.50
CA GLY A 17 2.47 -9.59 -10.15
C GLY A 17 3.63 -8.91 -10.87
N GLU A 18 3.53 -8.76 -12.19
CA GLU A 18 4.60 -8.17 -13.03
C GLU A 18 4.80 -6.69 -12.69
N GLU A 19 3.72 -5.94 -12.53
CA GLU A 19 3.76 -4.52 -12.20
C GLU A 19 4.32 -4.28 -10.79
N THR A 20 4.02 -5.20 -9.86
CA THR A 20 4.60 -5.19 -8.52
C THR A 20 6.11 -5.41 -8.55
N LEU A 21 6.58 -6.35 -9.37
CA LEU A 21 8.01 -6.59 -9.55
C LEU A 21 8.71 -5.39 -10.20
N TYR A 22 8.09 -4.78 -11.19
CA TYR A 22 8.63 -3.57 -11.81
C TYR A 22 8.75 -2.43 -10.78
N LEU A 23 7.70 -2.17 -10.01
CA LEU A 23 7.73 -1.15 -8.95
C LEU A 23 8.81 -1.46 -7.91
N LYS A 24 8.94 -2.73 -7.50
CA LYS A 24 9.99 -3.18 -6.58
C LYS A 24 11.38 -2.84 -7.14
N ALA A 25 11.67 -3.22 -8.39
CA ALA A 25 12.94 -2.95 -9.04
C ALA A 25 13.24 -1.43 -9.07
N GLN A 26 12.26 -0.60 -9.42
CA GLN A 26 12.39 0.85 -9.43
C GLN A 26 12.73 1.45 -8.06
N LEU A 27 12.21 0.88 -6.98
CA LEU A 27 12.53 1.29 -5.62
C LEU A 27 13.93 0.82 -5.19
N GLU A 28 14.30 -0.42 -5.53
CA GLU A 28 15.60 -1.01 -5.19
C GLU A 28 16.75 -0.30 -5.93
N GLU A 29 16.56 0.09 -7.19
CA GLU A 29 17.51 0.93 -7.93
C GLU A 29 17.76 2.28 -7.25
N ARG A 30 16.81 2.76 -6.43
CA ARG A 30 16.91 3.99 -5.62
C ARG A 30 17.41 3.74 -4.19
N GLY A 31 17.93 2.54 -3.92
CA GLY A 31 18.54 2.18 -2.63
C GLY A 31 17.53 1.77 -1.55
N ALA A 32 16.30 1.45 -1.90
CA ALA A 32 15.33 0.95 -0.93
C ALA A 32 15.48 -0.57 -0.69
N GLN A 33 15.14 -1.01 0.52
CA GLN A 33 14.86 -2.40 0.84
C GLN A 33 13.36 -2.63 0.73
N VAL A 34 12.93 -3.48 -0.17
CA VAL A 34 11.51 -3.67 -0.48
C VAL A 34 10.99 -5.01 0.02
N SER A 35 9.91 -4.98 0.77
CA SER A 35 9.13 -6.14 1.19
C SER A 35 7.78 -6.17 0.47
N ILE A 36 7.37 -7.34 -0.04
CA ILE A 36 6.08 -7.52 -0.71
C ILE A 36 5.13 -8.27 0.21
N ILE A 37 3.88 -7.79 0.31
CA ILE A 37 2.75 -8.44 0.97
C ILE A 37 1.69 -8.75 -0.09
N ASP A 38 1.35 -10.02 -0.24
CA ASP A 38 0.30 -10.46 -1.16
C ASP A 38 -1.07 -10.35 -0.50
N ILE A 39 -1.90 -9.44 -1.02
CA ILE A 39 -3.27 -9.21 -0.57
C ILE A 39 -4.33 -9.70 -1.59
N GLY A 40 -3.93 -10.55 -2.53
CA GLY A 40 -4.85 -11.15 -3.51
C GLY A 40 -5.89 -12.04 -2.86
N LEU A 41 -7.07 -12.14 -3.49
CA LEU A 41 -8.18 -12.97 -3.02
C LEU A 41 -8.24 -14.34 -3.70
N LYS A 42 -7.36 -14.58 -4.67
CA LYS A 42 -7.27 -15.84 -5.42
C LYS A 42 -5.84 -16.36 -5.38
N ARG A 43 -5.70 -17.68 -5.25
CA ARG A 43 -4.38 -18.31 -5.38
C ARG A 43 -3.92 -18.24 -6.82
N THR A 44 -2.67 -17.88 -6.96
CA THR A 44 -1.94 -17.94 -8.23
C THR A 44 -0.56 -18.51 -8.00
N ALA A 45 -0.04 -19.23 -9.00
CA ALA A 45 1.36 -19.63 -9.00
C ALA A 45 2.23 -18.37 -9.13
N ARG A 46 3.14 -18.17 -8.18
CA ARG A 46 4.10 -17.07 -8.21
C ARG A 46 5.46 -17.56 -8.60
N SER A 47 6.14 -16.80 -9.44
CA SER A 47 7.51 -17.07 -9.87
C SER A 47 8.56 -16.36 -9.00
N PHE A 48 8.15 -15.60 -7.96
CA PHE A 48 9.03 -14.81 -7.11
C PHE A 48 8.63 -14.86 -5.63
N PRO A 49 9.60 -14.70 -4.73
CA PRO A 49 9.34 -14.71 -3.29
C PRO A 49 8.62 -13.44 -2.82
N VAL A 50 7.77 -13.59 -1.82
CA VAL A 50 7.12 -12.49 -1.10
C VAL A 50 7.46 -12.59 0.39
N GLN A 51 7.45 -11.45 1.06
CA GLN A 51 7.73 -11.39 2.50
C GLN A 51 6.57 -11.95 3.31
N PHE A 52 5.33 -11.66 2.89
CA PHE A 52 4.13 -12.20 3.50
C PHE A 52 3.20 -12.74 2.42
N THR A 53 2.86 -14.01 2.56
CA THR A 53 1.92 -14.69 1.66
C THR A 53 0.48 -14.39 2.05
N GLN A 54 -0.47 -14.70 1.15
CA GLN A 54 -1.90 -14.61 1.43
C GLN A 54 -2.30 -15.41 2.67
N ASP A 55 -1.69 -16.59 2.89
CA ASP A 55 -1.93 -17.40 4.09
C ASP A 55 -1.52 -16.63 5.35
N GLN A 56 -0.33 -16.07 5.38
CA GLN A 56 0.17 -15.29 6.52
C GLN A 56 -0.65 -14.03 6.77
N VAL A 57 -1.17 -13.40 5.70
CA VAL A 57 -2.08 -12.26 5.86
C VAL A 57 -3.40 -12.72 6.50
N ALA A 58 -4.02 -13.79 6.01
CA ALA A 58 -5.26 -14.32 6.59
C ALA A 58 -5.06 -14.80 8.04
N GLU A 59 -3.95 -15.49 8.33
CA GLU A 59 -3.58 -15.93 9.68
C GLU A 59 -3.39 -14.75 10.64
N SER A 60 -2.83 -13.64 10.17
CA SER A 60 -2.68 -12.42 10.96
C SER A 60 -4.00 -11.73 11.32
N ALA A 61 -5.09 -12.10 10.65
CA ALA A 61 -6.46 -11.74 10.98
C ALA A 61 -7.18 -12.81 11.84
N GLY A 62 -6.49 -13.86 12.27
CA GLY A 62 -7.10 -14.98 13.00
C GLY A 62 -7.95 -15.90 12.12
N SER A 63 -7.71 -15.95 10.82
CA SER A 63 -8.45 -16.73 9.82
C SER A 63 -7.49 -17.62 9.02
N SER A 64 -8.00 -18.32 8.01
CA SER A 64 -7.19 -19.06 7.03
C SER A 64 -7.47 -18.56 5.62
N PHE A 65 -6.51 -18.67 4.72
CA PHE A 65 -6.73 -18.29 3.34
C PHE A 65 -7.74 -19.23 2.64
N ALA A 66 -7.82 -20.48 3.05
CA ALA A 66 -8.86 -21.40 2.59
C ALA A 66 -10.28 -20.87 2.94
N SER A 67 -10.45 -20.21 4.08
CA SER A 67 -11.72 -19.54 4.41
C SER A 67 -11.96 -18.36 3.48
N VAL A 68 -10.95 -17.55 3.16
CA VAL A 68 -11.06 -16.42 2.23
C VAL A 68 -11.51 -16.88 0.84
N GLU A 69 -10.93 -17.96 0.33
CA GLU A 69 -11.27 -18.52 -1.00
C GLU A 69 -12.71 -19.05 -1.07
N ASN A 70 -13.24 -19.58 0.02
CA ASN A 70 -14.59 -20.16 0.08
C ASN A 70 -15.69 -19.13 0.38
N ILE A 71 -15.35 -17.89 0.70
CA ILE A 71 -16.33 -16.83 0.95
C ILE A 71 -16.91 -16.35 -0.39
N LEU A 72 -18.23 -16.49 -0.57
CA LEU A 72 -18.93 -16.01 -1.78
C LEU A 72 -18.92 -14.49 -1.92
N SER A 73 -18.97 -13.77 -0.80
CA SER A 73 -18.94 -12.31 -0.79
C SER A 73 -17.49 -11.81 -0.89
N ARG A 74 -17.15 -11.19 -2.02
CA ARG A 74 -15.84 -10.54 -2.19
C ARG A 74 -15.57 -9.49 -1.11
N PHE A 75 -16.59 -8.81 -0.63
CA PHE A 75 -16.47 -7.82 0.45
C PHE A 75 -16.05 -8.46 1.77
N GLU A 76 -16.69 -9.58 2.16
CA GLU A 76 -16.35 -10.30 3.40
C GLU A 76 -14.93 -10.92 3.32
N ALA A 77 -14.56 -11.49 2.17
CA ALA A 77 -13.21 -11.97 1.92
C ALA A 77 -12.17 -10.84 2.06
N SER A 78 -12.48 -9.66 1.49
CA SER A 78 -11.61 -8.49 1.61
C SER A 78 -11.43 -8.02 3.05
N LYS A 79 -12.45 -8.11 3.92
CA LYS A 79 -12.33 -7.72 5.34
C LYS A 79 -11.24 -8.53 6.06
N ILE A 80 -11.18 -9.84 5.83
CA ILE A 80 -10.13 -10.68 6.44
C ILE A 80 -8.76 -10.18 6.00
N MET A 81 -8.57 -9.92 4.70
CA MET A 81 -7.29 -9.44 4.18
C MET A 81 -6.95 -8.01 4.66
N MET A 82 -7.96 -7.15 4.86
CA MET A 82 -7.78 -5.82 5.47
C MET A 82 -7.22 -5.91 6.89
N GLU A 83 -7.85 -6.73 7.75
CA GLU A 83 -7.43 -6.89 9.14
C GLU A 83 -6.03 -7.54 9.23
N GLY A 84 -5.76 -8.53 8.40
CA GLY A 84 -4.45 -9.17 8.34
C GLY A 84 -3.35 -8.21 7.88
N LEU A 85 -3.59 -7.45 6.81
CA LEU A 85 -2.66 -6.43 6.33
C LEU A 85 -2.42 -5.36 7.40
N LEU A 86 -3.47 -4.90 8.07
CA LEU A 86 -3.37 -3.94 9.17
C LEU A 86 -2.50 -4.48 10.30
N SER A 87 -2.74 -5.71 10.75
CA SER A 87 -1.97 -6.36 11.81
C SER A 87 -0.47 -6.43 11.46
N ILE A 88 -0.14 -6.88 10.24
CA ILE A 88 1.24 -6.98 9.75
C ILE A 88 1.89 -5.59 9.68
N THR A 89 1.24 -4.62 9.05
CA THR A 89 1.83 -3.29 8.84
C THR A 89 2.01 -2.53 10.14
N GLN A 90 1.10 -2.65 11.09
CA GLN A 90 1.27 -2.09 12.43
C GLN A 90 2.44 -2.73 13.20
N LYS A 91 2.63 -4.06 13.06
CA LYS A 91 3.79 -4.75 13.64
C LYS A 91 5.08 -4.23 13.03
N LEU A 92 5.18 -4.19 11.70
CA LEU A 92 6.36 -3.66 10.99
C LEU A 92 6.67 -2.22 11.40
N CYS A 93 5.65 -1.38 11.53
CA CYS A 93 5.79 0.00 11.99
C CYS A 93 6.37 0.08 13.42
N ARG A 94 5.84 -0.70 14.36
CA ARG A 94 6.35 -0.74 15.75
C ARG A 94 7.79 -1.23 15.84
N GLU A 95 8.19 -2.14 14.98
CA GLU A 95 9.53 -2.71 14.92
C GLU A 95 10.53 -1.83 14.16
N GLY A 96 10.11 -0.70 13.59
CA GLY A 96 10.95 0.16 12.76
C GLY A 96 11.36 -0.50 11.43
N ASN A 97 10.48 -1.33 10.89
CA ASN A 97 10.66 -2.05 9.63
C ASN A 97 9.72 -1.53 8.50
N LEU A 98 9.19 -0.30 8.66
CA LEU A 98 8.31 0.33 7.69
C LEU A 98 8.55 1.84 7.67
N ASP A 99 9.29 2.32 6.67
CA ASP A 99 9.54 3.73 6.42
C ASP A 99 8.57 4.33 5.39
N GLY A 100 7.93 3.48 4.58
CA GLY A 100 6.91 3.88 3.62
C GLY A 100 6.08 2.68 3.14
N MET A 101 4.85 2.94 2.73
CA MET A 101 3.93 1.91 2.23
C MET A 101 3.37 2.29 0.86
N MET A 102 3.44 1.36 -0.07
CA MET A 102 2.88 1.51 -1.42
C MET A 102 1.86 0.43 -1.74
N SER A 103 0.91 0.77 -2.59
CA SER A 103 0.02 -0.19 -3.24
C SER A 103 -0.21 0.19 -4.69
N LEU A 104 -0.54 -0.80 -5.51
CA LEU A 104 -0.96 -0.59 -6.89
C LEU A 104 -2.14 -1.49 -7.24
N GLY A 105 -3.03 -0.99 -8.08
CA GLY A 105 -4.13 -1.80 -8.58
C GLY A 105 -5.45 -1.07 -8.81
N GLY A 106 -6.50 -1.87 -9.01
CA GLY A 106 -7.88 -1.43 -9.15
C GLY A 106 -8.60 -1.29 -7.80
N SER A 107 -9.93 -1.24 -7.82
CA SER A 107 -10.77 -0.98 -6.63
C SER A 107 -10.52 -1.93 -5.45
N GLY A 108 -10.39 -3.24 -5.70
CA GLY A 108 -10.21 -4.23 -4.63
C GLY A 108 -8.91 -4.03 -3.86
N GLY A 109 -7.77 -3.95 -4.57
CA GLY A 109 -6.46 -3.69 -3.97
C GLY A 109 -6.41 -2.35 -3.25
N THR A 110 -6.96 -1.29 -3.88
CA THR A 110 -7.06 0.05 -3.27
C THR A 110 -7.84 0.02 -1.96
N THR A 111 -8.97 -0.70 -1.91
CA THR A 111 -9.80 -0.80 -0.70
C THR A 111 -9.05 -1.49 0.45
N ILE A 112 -8.40 -2.62 0.17
CA ILE A 112 -7.64 -3.36 1.20
C ILE A 112 -6.44 -2.52 1.68
N ALA A 113 -5.67 -1.96 0.76
CA ALA A 113 -4.48 -1.18 1.09
C ALA A 113 -4.80 0.11 1.87
N SER A 114 -5.83 0.85 1.42
CA SER A 114 -6.22 2.11 2.05
C SER A 114 -6.67 1.90 3.49
N TYR A 115 -7.37 0.81 3.80
CA TYR A 115 -7.77 0.48 5.16
C TYR A 115 -6.56 0.36 6.11
N ALA A 116 -5.52 -0.35 5.71
CA ALA A 116 -4.30 -0.43 6.50
C ALA A 116 -3.56 0.92 6.59
N MET A 117 -3.46 1.64 5.48
CA MET A 117 -2.79 2.95 5.41
C MET A 117 -3.48 4.01 6.27
N GLN A 118 -4.82 3.99 6.36
CA GLN A 118 -5.61 4.90 7.21
C GLN A 118 -5.32 4.70 8.70
N ASN A 119 -4.88 3.52 9.08
CA ASN A 119 -4.58 3.16 10.47
C ASN A 119 -3.08 3.21 10.82
N LEU A 120 -2.23 3.63 9.88
CA LEU A 120 -0.82 3.91 10.14
C LEU A 120 -0.65 5.36 10.65
N PRO A 121 0.39 5.64 11.44
CA PRO A 121 0.69 6.99 11.90
C PRO A 121 0.82 8.00 10.77
N LEU A 122 0.42 9.25 11.02
CA LEU A 122 0.75 10.39 10.16
C LEU A 122 2.26 10.54 10.02
N GLY A 123 2.72 10.90 8.82
CA GLY A 123 4.14 11.13 8.52
C GLY A 123 4.90 9.88 8.07
N ILE A 124 4.28 8.70 8.07
CA ILE A 124 4.76 7.56 7.28
C ILE A 124 4.25 7.77 5.85
N PRO A 125 5.12 7.93 4.85
CA PRO A 125 4.72 8.04 3.45
C PRO A 125 3.83 6.90 2.98
N LYS A 126 2.69 7.23 2.38
CA LYS A 126 1.69 6.28 1.89
C LYS A 126 1.28 6.65 0.48
N ILE A 127 1.46 5.74 -0.47
CA ILE A 127 1.12 5.96 -1.87
C ILE A 127 0.28 4.81 -2.42
N ILE A 128 -0.81 5.14 -3.08
CA ILE A 128 -1.60 4.19 -3.87
C ILE A 128 -1.59 4.64 -5.33
N VAL A 129 -1.14 3.76 -6.22
CA VAL A 129 -1.21 3.97 -7.66
C VAL A 129 -2.38 3.18 -8.22
N GLY A 130 -3.35 3.84 -8.83
CA GLY A 130 -4.50 3.10 -9.36
C GLY A 130 -5.57 3.95 -10.01
N THR A 131 -6.50 3.27 -10.67
CA THR A 131 -7.62 3.88 -11.39
C THR A 131 -8.60 4.63 -10.48
N MET A 132 -8.65 4.25 -9.19
CA MET A 132 -9.56 4.88 -8.23
C MET A 132 -9.18 6.32 -7.88
N ALA A 133 -7.96 6.74 -8.22
CA ALA A 133 -7.50 8.12 -8.00
C ALA A 133 -8.20 9.15 -8.89
N SER A 134 -8.89 8.72 -9.95
CA SER A 134 -9.66 9.60 -10.85
C SER A 134 -11.12 9.81 -10.43
N GLY A 135 -11.58 9.15 -9.37
CA GLY A 135 -12.98 9.18 -8.93
C GLY A 135 -13.16 9.77 -7.52
N ASN A 136 -14.17 9.26 -6.82
CA ASN A 136 -14.38 9.62 -5.41
C ASN A 136 -13.30 9.01 -4.52
N THR A 137 -12.38 9.81 -4.05
CA THR A 137 -11.23 9.39 -3.25
C THR A 137 -11.47 9.44 -1.75
N VAL A 138 -12.54 10.08 -1.29
CA VAL A 138 -12.87 10.26 0.13
C VAL A 138 -12.82 8.95 0.93
N PRO A 139 -13.40 7.82 0.46
CA PRO A 139 -13.35 6.57 1.21
C PRO A 139 -11.94 6.01 1.41
N TYR A 140 -11.01 6.35 0.54
CA TYR A 140 -9.64 5.83 0.55
C TYR A 140 -8.68 6.66 1.38
N VAL A 141 -8.93 7.97 1.52
CA VAL A 141 -8.03 8.86 2.28
C VAL A 141 -8.52 9.17 3.68
N GLN A 142 -9.83 9.34 3.89
CA GLN A 142 -10.49 9.59 5.19
C GLN A 142 -9.71 10.57 6.12
N GLY A 143 -9.20 11.66 5.56
CA GLY A 143 -8.43 12.65 6.31
C GLY A 143 -7.00 12.24 6.68
N GLN A 144 -6.49 11.15 6.11
CA GLN A 144 -5.11 10.71 6.28
C GLN A 144 -4.19 11.26 5.16
N ASP A 145 -2.89 11.26 5.43
CA ASP A 145 -1.83 11.71 4.52
C ASP A 145 -1.49 10.65 3.44
N ILE A 146 -2.52 10.17 2.72
CA ILE A 146 -2.38 9.19 1.65
C ILE A 146 -2.33 9.91 0.30
N LEU A 147 -1.26 9.69 -0.46
CA LEU A 147 -1.13 10.19 -1.83
C LEU A 147 -1.71 9.17 -2.81
N LEU A 148 -2.66 9.62 -3.61
CA LEU A 148 -3.23 8.83 -4.69
C LEU A 148 -2.65 9.31 -6.02
N ILE A 149 -2.07 8.38 -6.77
CA ILE A 149 -1.53 8.62 -8.12
C ILE A 149 -2.45 7.93 -9.13
N ASN A 150 -3.02 8.72 -10.05
CA ASN A 150 -3.84 8.15 -11.11
C ASN A 150 -2.97 7.35 -12.09
N SER A 151 -3.34 6.11 -12.33
CA SER A 151 -2.66 5.24 -13.30
C SER A 151 -2.96 5.61 -14.76
N VAL A 152 -3.88 6.56 -15.00
CA VAL A 152 -4.35 7.03 -16.30
C VAL A 152 -5.10 5.95 -17.08
N ALA A 153 -4.56 4.75 -17.14
CA ALA A 153 -5.17 3.56 -17.73
C ALA A 153 -5.24 2.43 -16.69
N ASP A 154 -5.99 1.38 -16.98
CA ASP A 154 -5.98 0.19 -16.16
C ASP A 154 -4.59 -0.46 -16.14
N ILE A 155 -4.15 -0.83 -14.96
CA ILE A 155 -2.85 -1.48 -14.76
C ILE A 155 -3.03 -2.98 -15.08
N GLN A 156 -2.85 -3.37 -16.33
CA GLN A 156 -3.04 -4.77 -16.77
C GLN A 156 -1.76 -5.42 -17.35
N SER A 157 -0.74 -4.61 -17.62
CA SER A 157 0.55 -5.09 -18.14
C SER A 157 1.59 -4.00 -18.01
N ILE A 158 2.86 -4.41 -18.11
CA ILE A 158 3.97 -3.47 -18.24
C ILE A 158 4.02 -2.95 -19.68
N ASN A 159 3.90 -1.63 -19.80
CA ASN A 159 4.02 -0.89 -21.04
C ASN A 159 4.59 0.51 -20.73
N PHE A 160 4.87 1.31 -21.77
CA PHE A 160 5.52 2.62 -21.59
C PHE A 160 4.80 3.55 -20.60
N LEU A 161 3.47 3.48 -20.52
CA LEU A 161 2.67 4.32 -19.61
C LEU A 161 2.77 3.82 -18.17
N THR A 162 2.59 2.51 -17.94
CA THR A 162 2.72 1.90 -16.61
C THR A 162 4.14 2.04 -16.08
N GLU A 163 5.16 1.83 -16.91
CA GLU A 163 6.57 2.05 -16.56
C GLU A 163 6.82 3.49 -16.10
N TYR A 164 6.34 4.46 -16.88
CA TYR A 164 6.48 5.88 -16.56
C TYR A 164 5.83 6.23 -15.22
N ILE A 165 4.56 5.84 -15.02
CA ILE A 165 3.81 6.17 -13.80
C ILE A 165 4.39 5.47 -12.56
N LEU A 166 4.71 4.17 -12.68
CA LEU A 166 5.29 3.42 -11.55
C LEU A 166 6.71 3.92 -11.22
N GLY A 167 7.50 4.29 -12.22
CA GLY A 167 8.82 4.90 -12.02
C GLY A 167 8.74 6.24 -11.30
N GLN A 168 7.77 7.09 -11.66
CA GLN A 168 7.50 8.34 -10.95
C GLN A 168 7.02 8.09 -9.51
N ALA A 169 6.10 7.14 -9.31
CA ALA A 169 5.60 6.79 -7.98
C ALA A 169 6.75 6.32 -7.05
N ALA A 170 7.69 5.52 -7.58
CA ALA A 170 8.87 5.10 -6.86
C ALA A 170 9.77 6.29 -6.46
N ALA A 171 10.00 7.22 -7.38
CA ALA A 171 10.77 8.42 -7.11
C ALA A 171 10.12 9.30 -6.04
N VAL A 172 8.81 9.49 -6.12
CA VAL A 172 8.03 10.26 -5.14
C VAL A 172 8.09 9.60 -3.76
N MET A 173 7.94 8.27 -3.66
CA MET A 173 8.05 7.54 -2.39
C MET A 173 9.42 7.77 -1.74
N CYS A 174 10.49 7.62 -2.49
CA CYS A 174 11.85 7.85 -1.97
C CYS A 174 12.04 9.29 -1.50
N ALA A 175 11.55 10.27 -2.28
CA ALA A 175 11.63 11.68 -1.91
C ALA A 175 10.81 12.01 -0.66
N MET A 176 9.62 11.41 -0.49
CA MET A 176 8.81 11.59 0.72
C MET A 176 9.51 11.02 1.96
N ILE A 177 10.19 9.88 1.85
CA ILE A 177 10.96 9.29 2.96
C ILE A 177 12.15 10.18 3.34
N ASP A 178 12.83 10.79 2.37
CA ASP A 178 13.93 11.71 2.59
C ASP A 178 13.48 13.11 3.01
N GLY A 179 12.21 13.41 2.81
CA GLY A 179 11.61 14.71 3.10
C GLY A 179 11.52 15.04 4.59
N PRO A 180 10.87 16.17 4.90
CA PRO A 180 10.73 16.63 6.28
C PRO A 180 9.94 15.63 7.11
N LYS A 181 10.43 15.34 8.31
CA LYS A 181 9.76 14.47 9.27
C LYS A 181 8.83 15.29 10.17
N ILE A 182 7.71 14.71 10.57
CA ILE A 182 6.84 15.34 11.56
C ILE A 182 7.64 15.47 12.87
N ALA A 183 7.93 16.71 13.26
CA ALA A 183 8.57 16.98 14.53
C ALA A 183 7.61 16.58 15.68
N ARG A 184 8.11 15.77 16.63
CA ARG A 184 7.35 15.48 17.85
C ARG A 184 7.27 16.75 18.69
N HIS A 185 6.23 17.53 18.48
CA HIS A 185 5.96 18.67 19.36
C HIS A 185 5.45 18.15 20.71
N LYS A 186 6.03 18.67 21.81
CA LYS A 186 5.55 18.39 23.18
C LYS A 186 4.16 18.98 23.47
N LYS A 187 3.67 19.89 22.62
CA LYS A 187 2.35 20.54 22.75
C LYS A 187 1.30 19.76 21.97
N LYS A 188 0.11 19.64 22.54
CA LYS A 188 -1.05 19.09 21.82
C LYS A 188 -1.37 19.99 20.63
N ALA A 189 -1.51 19.40 19.45
CA ALA A 189 -1.98 20.09 18.24
C ALA A 189 -3.48 19.81 18.06
N ILE A 190 -4.24 20.84 17.68
CA ILE A 190 -5.64 20.74 17.32
C ILE A 190 -5.76 21.13 15.86
N GLY A 191 -6.22 20.20 15.00
CA GLY A 191 -6.57 20.50 13.63
C GLY A 191 -8.00 21.03 13.56
N ILE A 192 -8.19 22.17 12.91
CA ILE A 192 -9.50 22.74 12.64
C ILE A 192 -9.69 22.83 11.13
N THR A 193 -10.78 22.22 10.65
CA THR A 193 -11.22 22.40 9.26
C THR A 193 -12.30 23.48 9.23
N GLY A 194 -12.09 24.54 8.49
CA GLY A 194 -13.07 25.60 8.27
C GLY A 194 -13.42 25.72 6.80
N PHE A 195 -14.71 25.85 6.46
CA PHE A 195 -15.10 26.33 5.14
C PHE A 195 -14.92 27.83 5.11
N GLY A 196 -14.04 28.32 4.24
CA GLY A 196 -13.97 29.75 3.96
C GLY A 196 -15.29 30.18 3.31
N VAL A 197 -16.04 31.09 3.95
CA VAL A 197 -17.11 31.80 3.30
C VAL A 197 -16.44 32.97 2.57
N THR A 198 -16.41 32.89 1.24
CA THR A 198 -16.10 34.04 0.38
C THR A 198 -17.37 34.81 0.11
#